data_910b152d365ef88c663bacef90866071
#
_entry.id   910b152d365ef88c663bacef90866071
#
_cell.length_a   1.000
_cell.length_b   1.000
_cell.length_c   1.000
_cell.angle_alpha   90.00
_cell.angle_beta   90.00
_cell.angle_gamma   90.00
#
_symmetry.space_group_name_H-M   'P 1'
#
loop_
_entity.id
_entity.type
_entity.pdbx_description
1 polymer ?
#
loop_
_entity_poly.entity_id
_entity_poly.type
_entity_poly.pdbx_seq_one_letter_code
_entity_poly.pdbx_strand_id
1 'polypeptide(L)'
;MLIIHFGHSCLLVDTGAARLLFDPGTFSSGFEQVEGLDAILVTHEHADHLDTAKLPGLRAANPGARLVAPYDLDGAEVVAPGDALEFGGTVVTVVDAPHEVIHPRIELPVNVGYLVDHGAFYHPGDSLTVPEQRVDVLGLPTAAPWLKVSDAADFLAAVAPRKAVPIHQGLLAETEVFYRVLVGTAPDGVEVVVLPRGEAVEL
;
A
#
# COMPACT_ATOMS: atom_id res chain seq x y z
N MET A 1 7.68 -0.06 -14.30
CA MET A 1 7.76 0.05 -12.83
C MET A 1 8.01 -1.32 -12.25
N LEU A 2 8.96 -1.47 -11.29
CA LEU A 2 9.18 -2.75 -10.62
C LEU A 2 8.46 -2.74 -9.27
N ILE A 3 7.73 -3.81 -8.94
CA ILE A 3 7.08 -3.97 -7.63
C ILE A 3 7.53 -5.26 -6.98
N ILE A 4 7.85 -5.19 -5.66
CA ILE A 4 8.13 -6.36 -4.83
C ILE A 4 7.10 -6.38 -3.70
N HIS A 5 6.41 -7.52 -3.54
CA HIS A 5 5.46 -7.74 -2.46
C HIS A 5 6.12 -8.51 -1.31
N PHE A 6 6.27 -7.89 -0.16
CA PHE A 6 6.84 -8.51 1.03
C PHE A 6 5.80 -9.19 1.95
N GLY A 7 4.56 -9.25 1.48
CA GLY A 7 3.41 -9.79 2.19
C GLY A 7 2.53 -8.69 2.79
N HIS A 8 1.29 -9.03 3.04
CA HIS A 8 0.25 -8.15 3.56
C HIS A 8 0.17 -6.84 2.75
N SER A 9 0.36 -5.69 3.39
CA SER A 9 0.33 -4.38 2.73
C SER A 9 1.72 -3.86 2.33
N CYS A 10 2.80 -4.62 2.60
CA CYS A 10 4.15 -4.16 2.35
C CYS A 10 4.56 -4.34 0.89
N LEU A 11 4.69 -3.23 0.18
CA LEU A 11 5.14 -3.16 -1.20
C LEU A 11 6.37 -2.26 -1.34
N LEU A 12 7.38 -2.71 -2.06
CA LEU A 12 8.43 -1.84 -2.61
C LEU A 12 8.04 -1.50 -4.05
N VAL A 13 7.94 -0.22 -4.33
CA VAL A 13 7.70 0.31 -5.67
C VAL A 13 8.96 1.04 -6.15
N ASP A 14 9.57 0.51 -7.20
CA ASP A 14 10.72 1.14 -7.87
C ASP A 14 10.22 1.75 -9.19
N THR A 15 10.20 3.08 -9.24
CA THR A 15 9.77 3.84 -10.43
C THR A 15 10.87 3.97 -11.47
N GLY A 16 12.10 3.58 -11.12
CA GLY A 16 13.31 3.87 -11.87
C GLY A 16 13.97 5.21 -11.50
N ALA A 17 13.19 6.13 -10.91
CA ALA A 17 13.67 7.41 -10.37
C ALA A 17 13.73 7.40 -8.83
N ALA A 18 12.84 6.64 -8.17
CA ALA A 18 12.80 6.49 -6.72
C ALA A 18 12.38 5.08 -6.30
N ARG A 19 12.85 4.66 -5.12
CA ARG A 19 12.49 3.41 -4.46
C ARG A 19 11.68 3.70 -3.20
N LEU A 20 10.40 3.37 -3.22
CA LEU A 20 9.42 3.70 -2.21
C LEU A 20 8.93 2.43 -1.53
N LEU A 21 9.13 2.30 -0.21
CA LEU A 21 8.62 1.18 0.58
C LEU A 21 7.35 1.61 1.32
N PHE A 22 6.26 0.90 1.06
CA PHE A 22 4.95 1.13 1.69
C PHE A 22 4.71 0.10 2.79
N ASP A 23 4.17 0.55 3.90
CA ASP A 23 3.59 -0.24 5.00
C ASP A 23 4.41 -1.46 5.42
N PRO A 24 5.66 -1.28 5.93
CA PRO A 24 6.50 -2.37 6.42
C PRO A 24 6.01 -2.90 7.78
N GLY A 25 4.87 -3.59 7.79
CA GLY A 25 4.17 -4.05 8.98
C GLY A 25 4.54 -5.45 9.46
N THR A 26 3.95 -5.85 10.60
CA THR A 26 4.27 -7.10 11.31
C THR A 26 3.88 -8.37 10.54
N PHE A 27 2.93 -8.30 9.59
CA PHE A 27 2.52 -9.44 8.75
C PHE A 27 3.36 -9.58 7.48
N SER A 28 4.42 -8.78 7.38
CA SER A 28 5.36 -8.77 6.27
C SER A 28 6.75 -9.23 6.70
N SER A 29 7.57 -9.70 5.79
CA SER A 29 8.96 -10.07 6.07
C SER A 29 9.83 -10.04 4.82
N GLY A 30 11.14 -9.87 5.01
CA GLY A 30 12.11 -9.74 3.94
C GLY A 30 12.40 -8.29 3.55
N PHE A 31 11.54 -7.35 3.92
CA PHE A 31 11.76 -5.91 3.72
C PHE A 31 12.90 -5.35 4.58
N GLU A 32 13.24 -6.02 5.67
CA GLU A 32 14.28 -5.62 6.62
C GLU A 32 15.68 -5.52 5.99
N GLN A 33 15.87 -6.19 4.86
CA GLN A 33 17.14 -6.23 4.13
C GLN A 33 17.17 -5.30 2.92
N VAL A 34 16.09 -4.52 2.71
CA VAL A 34 16.03 -3.58 1.59
C VAL A 34 16.94 -2.40 1.86
N GLU A 35 17.76 -2.06 0.88
CA GLU A 35 18.66 -0.92 0.89
C GLU A 35 18.37 0.01 -0.29
N GLY A 36 18.86 1.25 -0.19
CA GLY A 36 18.74 2.24 -1.25
C GLY A 36 17.31 2.78 -1.41
N LEU A 37 16.55 2.84 -0.31
CA LEU A 37 15.24 3.49 -0.29
C LEU A 37 15.39 5.02 -0.31
N ASP A 38 14.48 5.67 -1.03
CA ASP A 38 14.28 7.11 -0.98
C ASP A 38 13.21 7.49 0.06
N ALA A 39 12.22 6.61 0.27
CA ALA A 39 11.20 6.82 1.29
C ALA A 39 10.66 5.51 1.89
N ILE A 40 10.22 5.60 3.14
CA ILE A 40 9.36 4.66 3.85
C ILE A 40 8.04 5.40 4.11
N LEU A 41 6.96 4.93 3.48
CA LEU A 41 5.66 5.57 3.48
C LEU A 41 4.69 4.72 4.28
N VAL A 42 4.15 5.27 5.36
CA VAL A 42 3.22 4.57 6.27
C VAL A 42 1.84 5.17 6.10
N THR A 43 0.84 4.34 5.82
CA THR A 43 -0.54 4.81 5.61
C THR A 43 -1.26 5.13 6.91
N HIS A 44 -1.01 4.35 7.97
CA HIS A 44 -1.60 4.54 9.30
C HIS A 44 -0.84 3.74 10.38
N GLU A 45 -1.22 3.89 11.67
CA GLU A 45 -0.46 3.42 12.83
C GLU A 45 -0.67 1.95 13.23
N HIS A 46 -1.54 1.17 12.56
CA HIS A 46 -1.74 -0.23 12.91
C HIS A 46 -0.46 -1.05 12.71
N ALA A 47 -0.23 -2.02 13.61
CA ALA A 47 1.01 -2.79 13.62
C ALA A 47 1.25 -3.63 12.36
N ASP A 48 0.21 -4.03 11.66
CA ASP A 48 0.29 -4.75 10.38
C ASP A 48 0.69 -3.84 9.20
N HIS A 49 0.70 -2.51 9.39
CA HIS A 49 1.21 -1.50 8.45
C HIS A 49 2.53 -0.89 8.89
N LEU A 50 2.88 -0.91 10.19
CA LEU A 50 4.19 -0.50 10.68
C LEU A 50 4.70 -1.42 11.79
N ASP A 51 5.76 -2.18 11.53
CA ASP A 51 6.51 -2.93 12.54
C ASP A 51 7.52 -2.01 13.24
N THR A 52 7.12 -1.42 14.36
CA THR A 52 7.97 -0.52 15.13
C THR A 52 9.23 -1.18 15.69
N ALA A 53 9.24 -2.51 15.84
CA ALA A 53 10.42 -3.25 16.30
C ALA A 53 11.48 -3.38 15.18
N LYS A 54 11.06 -3.46 13.93
CA LYS A 54 11.95 -3.59 12.77
C LYS A 54 12.34 -2.22 12.17
N LEU A 55 11.55 -1.18 12.37
CA LEU A 55 11.76 0.14 11.81
C LEU A 55 13.17 0.72 12.10
N PRO A 56 13.74 0.63 13.32
CA PRO A 56 15.09 1.15 13.57
C PRO A 56 16.16 0.51 12.71
N GLY A 57 16.08 -0.81 12.49
CA GLY A 57 17.02 -1.54 11.63
C GLY A 57 16.89 -1.13 10.17
N LEU A 58 15.67 -1.03 9.68
CA LEU A 58 15.36 -0.58 8.32
C LEU A 58 15.88 0.85 8.05
N ARG A 59 15.67 1.77 9.00
CA ARG A 59 16.20 3.14 8.91
C ARG A 59 17.73 3.17 8.94
N ALA A 60 18.35 2.34 9.76
CA ALA A 60 19.82 2.25 9.82
C ALA A 60 20.43 1.74 8.50
N ALA A 61 19.75 0.82 7.81
CA ALA A 61 20.14 0.34 6.48
C ALA A 61 19.88 1.39 5.37
N ASN A 62 18.99 2.36 5.63
CA ASN A 62 18.56 3.38 4.67
C ASN A 62 18.65 4.80 5.28
N PRO A 63 19.85 5.29 5.62
CA PRO A 63 19.98 6.56 6.37
C PRO A 63 19.56 7.80 5.56
N GLY A 64 19.45 7.68 4.23
CA GLY A 64 18.94 8.74 3.34
C GLY A 64 17.45 8.72 3.10
N ALA A 65 16.76 7.63 3.50
CA ALA A 65 15.32 7.50 3.27
C ALA A 65 14.51 8.42 4.18
N ARG A 66 13.54 9.14 3.62
CA ARG A 66 12.56 9.89 4.41
C ARG A 66 11.51 8.92 4.95
N LEU A 67 11.25 9.01 6.25
CA LEU A 67 10.10 8.34 6.88
C LEU A 67 8.91 9.29 6.84
N VAL A 68 7.76 8.84 6.34
CA VAL A 68 6.56 9.65 6.15
C VAL A 68 5.36 8.92 6.76
N ALA A 69 4.55 9.61 7.53
CA ALA A 69 3.35 9.08 8.16
C ALA A 69 2.29 10.18 8.34
N PRO A 70 0.98 9.87 8.42
CA PRO A 70 -0.07 10.86 8.67
C PRO A 70 -0.28 11.18 10.17
N TYR A 71 0.59 10.70 11.04
CA TYR A 71 0.52 10.88 12.49
C TYR A 71 1.92 11.15 13.08
N ASP A 72 1.96 11.59 14.33
CA ASP A 72 3.22 11.86 15.03
C ASP A 72 3.97 10.54 15.31
N LEU A 73 5.05 10.32 14.55
CA LEU A 73 5.94 9.18 14.66
C LEU A 73 7.38 9.71 14.72
N ASP A 74 8.18 9.20 15.67
CA ASP A 74 9.54 9.68 15.90
C ASP A 74 10.40 9.65 14.63
N GLY A 75 10.84 10.84 14.23
CA GLY A 75 11.66 11.07 13.05
C GLY A 75 10.92 10.92 11.72
N ALA A 76 9.60 10.91 11.72
CA ALA A 76 8.80 10.97 10.50
C ALA A 76 8.44 12.41 10.13
N GLU A 77 8.31 12.63 8.83
CA GLU A 77 7.61 13.77 8.28
C GLU A 77 6.11 13.51 8.34
N VAL A 78 5.39 14.36 9.06
CA VAL A 78 3.94 14.25 9.19
C VAL A 78 3.28 14.88 7.98
N VAL A 79 2.39 14.13 7.33
CA VAL A 79 1.68 14.56 6.12
C VAL A 79 0.17 14.57 6.30
N ALA A 80 -0.49 15.33 5.44
CA ALA A 80 -1.94 15.45 5.40
C ALA A 80 -2.46 15.31 3.96
N PRO A 81 -3.75 14.98 3.77
CA PRO A 81 -4.36 14.97 2.44
C PRO A 81 -4.11 16.25 1.66
N GLY A 82 -3.70 16.10 0.41
CA GLY A 82 -3.34 17.19 -0.49
C GLY A 82 -1.85 17.53 -0.53
N ASP A 83 -1.04 17.02 0.40
CA ASP A 83 0.41 17.18 0.34
C ASP A 83 1.00 16.44 -0.86
N ALA A 84 2.07 17.01 -1.42
CA ALA A 84 2.85 16.41 -2.49
C ALA A 84 4.33 16.37 -2.10
N LEU A 85 4.89 15.18 -2.16
CA LEU A 85 6.28 14.90 -1.84
C LEU A 85 7.04 14.53 -3.11
N GLU A 86 8.31 14.91 -3.20
CA GLU A 86 9.18 14.55 -4.32
C GLU A 86 10.35 13.71 -3.84
N PHE A 87 10.62 12.61 -4.55
CA PHE A 87 11.71 11.68 -4.32
C PHE A 87 12.39 11.36 -5.66
N GLY A 88 13.60 11.85 -5.90
CA GLY A 88 14.36 11.53 -7.10
C GLY A 88 13.70 11.90 -8.45
N GLY A 89 12.66 12.76 -8.41
CA GLY A 89 11.83 13.10 -9.59
C GLY A 89 10.48 12.37 -9.65
N THR A 90 10.25 11.40 -8.75
CA THR A 90 8.94 10.78 -8.54
C THR A 90 8.11 11.65 -7.59
N VAL A 91 6.86 11.92 -7.95
CA VAL A 91 5.90 12.68 -7.13
C VAL A 91 4.96 11.72 -6.41
N VAL A 92 4.84 11.88 -5.09
CA VAL A 92 3.86 11.14 -4.27
C VAL A 92 2.84 12.13 -3.71
N THR A 93 1.58 12.00 -4.10
CA THR A 93 0.48 12.81 -3.58
C THR A 93 -0.23 12.05 -2.47
N VAL A 94 -0.50 12.74 -1.37
CA VAL A 94 -1.26 12.21 -0.22
C VAL A 94 -2.76 12.37 -0.50
N VAL A 95 -3.46 11.25 -0.55
CA VAL A 95 -4.91 11.19 -0.83
C VAL A 95 -5.69 11.12 0.46
N ASP A 96 -6.80 11.86 0.56
CA ASP A 96 -7.76 11.73 1.65
C ASP A 96 -8.47 10.37 1.54
N ALA A 97 -8.00 9.40 2.29
CA ALA A 97 -8.45 8.02 2.25
C ALA A 97 -8.69 7.54 3.70
N PRO A 98 -9.80 7.94 4.33
CA PRO A 98 -10.08 7.56 5.71
C PRO A 98 -10.16 6.04 5.88
N HIS A 99 -9.70 5.56 7.04
CA HIS A 99 -9.76 4.15 7.39
C HIS A 99 -11.20 3.65 7.40
N GLU A 100 -11.45 2.48 6.78
CA GLU A 100 -12.76 1.84 6.79
C GLU A 100 -13.19 1.44 8.22
N VAL A 101 -14.49 1.45 8.45
CA VAL A 101 -15.06 1.20 9.80
C VAL A 101 -14.91 -0.27 10.19
N ILE A 102 -14.04 -0.56 11.14
CA ILE A 102 -13.89 -1.90 11.74
C ILE A 102 -15.15 -2.22 12.56
N HIS A 103 -15.51 -1.31 13.48
CA HIS A 103 -16.70 -1.44 14.30
C HIS A 103 -17.04 -0.05 14.91
N PRO A 104 -18.32 0.34 15.04
CA PRO A 104 -18.70 1.67 15.55
C PRO A 104 -18.20 2.03 16.96
N ARG A 105 -17.70 1.07 17.72
CA ARG A 105 -17.13 1.28 19.06
C ARG A 105 -15.61 1.21 19.09
N ILE A 106 -14.96 1.06 17.95
CA ILE A 106 -13.50 1.07 17.81
C ILE A 106 -13.12 2.42 17.21
N GLU A 107 -12.23 3.14 17.89
CA GLU A 107 -11.64 4.35 17.35
C GLU A 107 -10.75 4.01 16.17
N LEU A 108 -10.86 4.78 15.10
CA LEU A 108 -10.10 4.54 13.88
C LEU A 108 -8.86 5.43 13.86
N PRO A 109 -7.72 4.92 13.38
CA PRO A 109 -6.55 5.75 13.15
C PRO A 109 -6.78 6.71 11.97
N VAL A 110 -5.96 7.75 11.90
CA VAL A 110 -5.82 8.53 10.66
C VAL A 110 -5.18 7.62 9.61
N ASN A 111 -5.83 7.44 8.46
CA ASN A 111 -5.29 6.75 7.31
C ASN A 111 -5.24 7.69 6.10
N VAL A 112 -4.20 7.56 5.31
CA VAL A 112 -4.07 8.24 4.02
C VAL A 112 -3.73 7.23 2.92
N GLY A 113 -4.12 7.55 1.69
CA GLY A 113 -3.61 6.85 0.51
C GLY A 113 -2.41 7.58 -0.08
N TYR A 114 -1.57 6.86 -0.79
CA TYR A 114 -0.44 7.42 -1.53
C TYR A 114 -0.60 7.15 -3.02
N LEU A 115 -0.65 8.22 -3.80
CA LEU A 115 -0.73 8.20 -5.26
C LEU A 115 0.62 8.58 -5.85
N VAL A 116 1.27 7.66 -6.56
CA VAL A 116 2.60 7.84 -7.16
C VAL A 116 2.46 8.28 -8.61
N ASP A 117 3.25 9.26 -9.02
CA ASP A 117 3.37 9.78 -10.39
C ASP A 117 2.01 9.95 -11.08
N HIS A 118 1.13 10.72 -10.42
CA HIS A 118 -0.19 11.09 -10.94
C HIS A 118 -1.10 9.90 -11.27
N GLY A 119 -0.88 8.74 -10.64
CA GLY A 119 -1.70 7.53 -10.78
C GLY A 119 -0.99 6.33 -11.39
N ALA A 120 0.32 6.40 -11.62
CA ALA A 120 1.08 5.21 -12.03
C ALA A 120 0.95 4.06 -11.02
N PHE A 121 0.87 4.41 -9.70
CA PHE A 121 0.56 3.46 -8.64
C PHE A 121 -0.29 4.14 -7.55
N TYR A 122 -1.21 3.37 -6.94
CA TYR A 122 -2.00 3.82 -5.80
C TYR A 122 -2.00 2.79 -4.67
N HIS A 123 -1.61 3.22 -3.47
CA HIS A 123 -1.73 2.45 -2.22
C HIS A 123 -2.76 3.11 -1.31
N PRO A 124 -3.95 2.50 -1.09
CA PRO A 124 -5.03 3.14 -0.33
C PRO A 124 -4.85 3.03 1.19
N GLY A 125 -3.90 2.21 1.70
CA GLY A 125 -3.93 1.75 3.09
C GLY A 125 -5.17 0.91 3.35
N ASP A 126 -5.82 1.14 4.49
CA ASP A 126 -7.05 0.46 4.91
C ASP A 126 -8.31 1.26 4.53
N SER A 127 -8.38 1.61 3.25
CA SER A 127 -9.46 2.41 2.68
C SER A 127 -9.93 1.86 1.33
N LEU A 128 -11.20 2.12 1.00
CA LEU A 128 -11.79 1.88 -0.31
C LEU A 128 -12.06 3.20 -1.06
N THR A 129 -11.30 4.25 -0.74
CA THR A 129 -11.41 5.55 -1.41
C THR A 129 -10.90 5.46 -2.84
N VAL A 130 -11.77 5.83 -3.79
CA VAL A 130 -11.41 5.96 -5.20
C VAL A 130 -10.75 7.32 -5.41
N PRO A 131 -9.49 7.41 -5.86
CA PRO A 131 -8.83 8.69 -6.11
C PRO A 131 -9.44 9.38 -7.36
N GLU A 132 -9.32 10.70 -7.43
CA GLU A 132 -9.82 11.45 -8.58
C GLU A 132 -9.04 11.14 -9.88
N GLN A 133 -7.77 10.80 -9.74
CA GLN A 133 -6.90 10.49 -10.85
C GLN A 133 -7.11 9.04 -11.30
N ARG A 134 -6.92 8.81 -12.61
CA ARG A 134 -6.89 7.45 -13.15
C ARG A 134 -5.69 6.69 -12.58
N VAL A 135 -5.91 5.46 -12.15
CA VAL A 135 -4.89 4.57 -11.58
C VAL A 135 -4.45 3.55 -12.64
N ASP A 136 -3.15 3.40 -12.83
CA ASP A 136 -2.59 2.35 -13.69
C ASP A 136 -2.41 1.04 -12.90
N VAL A 137 -1.75 1.11 -11.73
CA VAL A 137 -1.55 -0.05 -10.84
C VAL A 137 -2.13 0.26 -9.45
N LEU A 138 -3.02 -0.61 -8.97
CA LEU A 138 -3.68 -0.51 -7.66
C LEU A 138 -3.13 -1.56 -6.70
N GLY A 139 -2.69 -1.15 -5.49
CA GLY A 139 -2.62 -2.04 -4.33
C GLY A 139 -4.04 -2.29 -3.83
N LEU A 140 -4.58 -3.49 -4.06
CA LEU A 140 -5.98 -3.82 -3.79
C LEU A 140 -6.14 -4.52 -2.44
N PRO A 141 -6.70 -3.88 -1.39
CA PRO A 141 -7.04 -4.56 -0.15
C PRO A 141 -7.96 -5.76 -0.42
N THR A 142 -7.62 -6.94 0.10
CA THR A 142 -8.28 -8.20 -0.26
C THR A 142 -9.06 -8.82 0.89
N ALA A 143 -8.58 -8.67 2.13
CA ALA A 143 -9.23 -9.21 3.32
C ALA A 143 -8.84 -8.43 4.57
N ALA A 144 -9.83 -8.03 5.35
CA ALA A 144 -9.64 -7.36 6.63
C ALA A 144 -10.87 -7.59 7.53
N PRO A 145 -10.79 -7.30 8.84
CA PRO A 145 -11.97 -7.37 9.72
C PRO A 145 -13.11 -6.43 9.29
N TRP A 146 -12.79 -5.39 8.54
CA TRP A 146 -13.73 -4.40 8.01
C TRP A 146 -14.14 -4.67 6.55
N LEU A 147 -13.50 -5.64 5.84
CA LEU A 147 -13.63 -5.82 4.40
C LEU A 147 -14.30 -7.15 4.03
N LYS A 148 -15.36 -7.09 3.27
CA LYS A 148 -15.89 -8.25 2.53
C LYS A 148 -15.25 -8.32 1.15
N VAL A 149 -15.07 -9.52 0.62
CA VAL A 149 -14.52 -9.70 -0.72
C VAL A 149 -15.37 -9.04 -1.82
N SER A 150 -16.70 -8.90 -1.59
CA SER A 150 -17.58 -8.14 -2.47
C SER A 150 -17.22 -6.66 -2.53
N ASP A 151 -16.90 -6.07 -1.38
CA ASP A 151 -16.57 -4.64 -1.29
C ASP A 151 -15.20 -4.37 -1.97
N ALA A 152 -14.25 -5.33 -1.83
CA ALA A 152 -12.99 -5.30 -2.58
C ALA A 152 -13.20 -5.38 -4.11
N ALA A 153 -14.14 -6.23 -4.55
CA ALA A 153 -14.50 -6.35 -5.97
C ALA A 153 -15.20 -5.07 -6.50
N ASP A 154 -16.08 -4.47 -5.70
CA ASP A 154 -16.74 -3.21 -6.04
C ASP A 154 -15.73 -2.06 -6.10
N PHE A 155 -14.76 -2.01 -5.17
CA PHE A 155 -13.67 -1.04 -5.20
C PHE A 155 -12.78 -1.22 -6.45
N LEU A 156 -12.41 -2.49 -6.78
CA LEU A 156 -11.67 -2.80 -8.00
C LEU A 156 -12.41 -2.28 -9.24
N ALA A 157 -13.72 -2.48 -9.31
CA ALA A 157 -14.55 -2.01 -10.41
C ALA A 157 -14.65 -0.48 -10.47
N ALA A 158 -14.73 0.18 -9.32
CA ALA A 158 -14.82 1.64 -9.24
C ALA A 158 -13.52 2.34 -9.63
N VAL A 159 -12.35 1.82 -9.20
CA VAL A 159 -11.03 2.34 -9.58
C VAL A 159 -10.71 1.99 -11.04
N ALA A 160 -11.09 0.79 -11.50
CA ALA A 160 -10.83 0.26 -12.84
C ALA A 160 -9.36 0.46 -13.31
N PRO A 161 -8.36 0.01 -12.54
CA PRO A 161 -6.95 0.16 -12.91
C PRO A 161 -6.62 -0.76 -14.09
N ARG A 162 -5.47 -0.56 -14.76
CA ARG A 162 -4.97 -1.54 -15.73
C ARG A 162 -4.56 -2.84 -15.04
N LYS A 163 -3.90 -2.73 -13.86
CA LYS A 163 -3.48 -3.88 -13.03
C LYS A 163 -3.84 -3.65 -11.57
N ALA A 164 -4.22 -4.71 -10.87
CA ALA A 164 -4.45 -4.70 -9.43
C ALA A 164 -3.60 -5.77 -8.75
N VAL A 165 -2.83 -5.37 -7.75
CA VAL A 165 -2.01 -6.26 -6.92
C VAL A 165 -2.75 -6.49 -5.61
N PRO A 166 -3.24 -7.71 -5.32
CA PRO A 166 -3.84 -8.04 -4.04
C PRO A 166 -2.88 -7.79 -2.88
N ILE A 167 -3.32 -7.00 -1.90
CA ILE A 167 -2.63 -6.73 -0.64
C ILE A 167 -3.56 -7.06 0.53
N HIS A 168 -3.08 -6.89 1.78
CA HIS A 168 -3.84 -7.05 3.02
C HIS A 168 -4.39 -8.49 3.24
N GLN A 169 -3.73 -9.49 2.66
CA GLN A 169 -4.16 -10.90 2.73
C GLN A 169 -3.55 -11.69 3.89
N GLY A 170 -2.70 -11.07 4.72
CA GLY A 170 -1.95 -11.78 5.77
C GLY A 170 -2.79 -12.44 6.87
N LEU A 171 -4.08 -12.11 6.94
CA LEU A 171 -5.06 -12.70 7.86
C LEU A 171 -5.70 -13.99 7.32
N LEU A 172 -5.52 -14.29 6.03
CA LEU A 172 -6.16 -15.44 5.38
C LEU A 172 -5.29 -16.69 5.49
N ALA A 173 -5.88 -17.81 5.89
CA ALA A 173 -5.25 -19.13 5.77
C ALA A 173 -5.25 -19.62 4.31
N GLU A 174 -6.28 -19.26 3.53
CA GLU A 174 -6.48 -19.69 2.15
C GLU A 174 -6.78 -18.45 1.27
N THR A 175 -5.74 -17.90 0.66
CA THR A 175 -5.84 -16.69 -0.16
C THR A 175 -6.46 -16.93 -1.53
N GLU A 176 -6.27 -18.12 -2.09
CA GLU A 176 -6.67 -18.49 -3.45
C GLU A 176 -8.17 -18.32 -3.71
N VAL A 177 -9.01 -18.55 -2.70
CA VAL A 177 -10.45 -18.37 -2.80
C VAL A 177 -10.79 -16.90 -3.07
N PHE A 178 -10.12 -15.98 -2.37
CA PHE A 178 -10.33 -14.54 -2.54
C PHE A 178 -9.81 -14.07 -3.90
N TYR A 179 -8.60 -14.50 -4.29
CA TYR A 179 -8.03 -14.15 -5.60
C TYR A 179 -8.92 -14.58 -6.76
N ARG A 180 -9.49 -15.80 -6.70
CA ARG A 180 -10.43 -16.26 -7.74
C ARG A 180 -11.69 -15.42 -7.83
N VAL A 181 -12.21 -14.92 -6.70
CA VAL A 181 -13.35 -13.99 -6.71
C VAL A 181 -12.95 -12.69 -7.41
N LEU A 182 -11.83 -12.08 -7.02
CA LEU A 182 -11.35 -10.83 -7.61
C LEU A 182 -11.07 -10.95 -9.11
N VAL A 183 -10.41 -12.04 -9.53
CA VAL A 183 -10.18 -12.33 -10.96
C VAL A 183 -11.51 -12.53 -11.71
N GLY A 184 -12.45 -13.27 -11.10
CA GLY A 184 -13.75 -13.57 -11.72
C GLY A 184 -14.72 -12.39 -11.78
N THR A 185 -14.48 -11.33 -11.00
CA THR A 185 -15.30 -10.11 -10.94
C THR A 185 -14.62 -8.88 -11.51
N ALA A 186 -13.35 -9.00 -11.91
CA ALA A 186 -12.60 -7.90 -12.50
C ALA A 186 -13.30 -7.38 -13.77
N PRO A 187 -13.42 -6.05 -13.92
CA PRO A 187 -13.97 -5.47 -15.15
C PRO A 187 -13.12 -5.78 -16.39
N ASP A 188 -13.72 -5.68 -17.58
CA ASP A 188 -12.99 -5.83 -18.83
C ASP A 188 -11.79 -4.87 -18.90
N GLY A 189 -10.62 -5.43 -19.22
CA GLY A 189 -9.36 -4.69 -19.31
C GLY A 189 -8.61 -4.50 -17.98
N VAL A 190 -9.13 -4.99 -16.87
CA VAL A 190 -8.46 -5.00 -15.56
C VAL A 190 -7.83 -6.37 -15.32
N GLU A 191 -6.52 -6.39 -15.04
CA GLU A 191 -5.77 -7.59 -14.71
C GLU A 191 -5.47 -7.66 -13.20
N VAL A 192 -5.89 -8.72 -12.53
CA VAL A 192 -5.50 -9.00 -11.13
C VAL A 192 -4.22 -9.83 -11.15
N VAL A 193 -3.12 -9.25 -10.63
CA VAL A 193 -1.77 -9.83 -10.66
C VAL A 193 -1.35 -10.22 -9.25
N VAL A 194 -1.33 -11.51 -8.94
CA VAL A 194 -0.81 -12.02 -7.67
C VAL A 194 0.72 -12.11 -7.77
N LEU A 195 1.42 -11.26 -7.04
CA LEU A 195 2.88 -11.22 -7.06
C LEU A 195 3.49 -12.34 -6.21
N PRO A 196 4.53 -13.02 -6.68
CA PRO A 196 5.32 -13.91 -5.85
C PRO A 196 6.02 -13.10 -4.75
N ARG A 197 6.03 -13.63 -3.52
CA ARG A 197 6.58 -12.90 -2.37
C ARG A 197 8.09 -12.73 -2.47
N GLY A 198 8.56 -11.50 -2.32
CA GLY A 198 9.99 -11.15 -2.32
C GLY A 198 10.64 -11.10 -3.70
N GLU A 199 9.89 -11.30 -4.78
CA GLU A 199 10.40 -11.24 -6.16
C GLU A 199 9.99 -9.93 -6.83
N ALA A 200 10.92 -9.36 -7.61
CA ALA A 200 10.66 -8.15 -8.39
C ALA A 200 9.89 -8.51 -9.67
N VAL A 201 8.75 -7.86 -9.88
CA VAL A 201 7.92 -8.04 -11.07
C VAL A 201 7.71 -6.69 -11.75
N GLU A 202 7.87 -6.65 -13.07
CA GLU A 202 7.59 -5.47 -13.88
C GLU A 202 6.10 -5.39 -14.23
N LEU A 203 5.46 -4.27 -13.84
CA LEU A 203 4.03 -4.03 -14.08
C LEU A 203 3.79 -2.82 -14.99
#